data_b79534ecd5c60c5dd7170f734b76660e
#
_entry.id   b79534ecd5c60c5dd7170f734b76660e
#
_cell.length_a   1.000
_cell.length_b   1.000
_cell.length_c   1.000
_cell.angle_alpha   90.00
_cell.angle_beta   90.00
_cell.angle_gamma   90.00
#
_symmetry.space_group_name_H-M   'P 1'
#
loop_
_entity.id
_entity.type
_entity.pdbx_description
1 polymer ?
#
loop_
_entity_poly.entity_id
_entity_poly.type
_entity_poly.pdbx_seq_one_letter_code
_entity_poly.pdbx_strand_id
1 'polypeptide(L)'
;MGAMSVSENRVAEESRLSKLMDSEYYEGRNFMDEVSVSAARQYGDDMNRCIVLVDTGTKYSIIRNIVNAGYRAIVLPWNSSFEEIMDYHPAGVIISNGPGDPTCCVETIKTASKLIDTSMPTLGICLGNQILALAAGAKTFKLKFGHRAQNKPCKDLSNGQTYITTQNHGYGINPESLKGTGFRTWFSNIDDTTVEGIEHEKKPIVAVQFHPEASPGPYDCAFVFDRFKDLIENSEKPVKKGSLLQTSDDSKLHGGEIAQT
;
A
#
# COMPACT_ATOMS: atom_id res chain seq x y z
N MET A 1 10.24 21.38 15.02
CA MET A 1 9.27 22.41 14.61
C MET A 1 10.00 23.72 14.40
N GLY A 2 9.53 24.59 13.53
CA GLY A 2 10.11 25.91 13.28
C GLY A 2 8.99 26.92 13.05
N ALA A 3 9.24 28.19 13.36
CA ALA A 3 8.35 29.28 13.01
C ALA A 3 9.08 30.30 12.14
N MET A 4 8.35 30.86 11.20
CA MET A 4 8.80 31.98 10.40
C MET A 4 7.95 33.19 10.73
N SER A 5 8.58 34.32 10.99
CA SER A 5 7.92 35.60 11.23
C SER A 5 8.54 36.67 10.34
N VAL A 6 7.71 37.45 9.68
CA VAL A 6 8.10 38.64 8.93
C VAL A 6 7.63 39.83 9.74
N SER A 7 8.54 40.70 10.20
CA SER A 7 8.22 41.96 10.85
C SER A 7 9.23 43.02 10.42
N GLU A 8 8.77 44.30 10.38
CA GLU A 8 9.62 45.45 10.09
C GLU A 8 10.63 45.72 11.23
N ASN A 9 10.30 45.29 12.43
CA ASN A 9 11.17 45.38 13.60
C ASN A 9 11.77 44.01 13.91
N ARG A 10 13.08 43.85 13.85
CA ARG A 10 13.85 42.59 14.02
C ARG A 10 13.72 41.91 15.39
N VAL A 11 12.74 42.23 16.19
CA VAL A 11 12.50 41.61 17.50
C VAL A 11 11.62 40.39 17.33
N ALA A 12 12.15 39.21 17.59
CA ALA A 12 11.33 38.01 17.74
C ALA A 12 10.42 38.23 18.97
N GLU A 13 9.11 38.31 18.75
CA GLU A 13 8.17 38.42 19.84
C GLU A 13 8.22 37.15 20.70
N GLU A 14 8.51 37.31 22.00
CA GLU A 14 8.51 36.18 22.96
C GLU A 14 7.17 35.44 22.96
N SER A 15 6.05 36.13 22.67
CA SER A 15 4.73 35.55 22.50
C SER A 15 4.63 34.50 21.37
N ARG A 16 5.49 34.58 20.33
CA ARG A 16 5.54 33.62 19.22
C ARG A 16 6.37 32.39 19.57
N LEU A 17 7.45 32.59 20.33
CA LEU A 17 8.24 31.47 20.87
C LEU A 17 7.44 30.66 21.88
N SER A 18 6.65 31.33 22.75
CA SER A 18 5.73 30.67 23.68
C SER A 18 4.72 29.79 22.92
N LYS A 19 4.04 30.34 21.89
CA LYS A 19 3.09 29.57 21.06
C LYS A 19 3.71 28.36 20.34
N LEU A 20 5.01 28.42 20.03
CA LEU A 20 5.74 27.27 19.49
C LEU A 20 6.01 26.21 20.54
N MET A 21 6.33 26.62 21.76
CA MET A 21 6.57 25.69 22.87
C MET A 21 5.26 25.04 23.34
N ASP A 22 4.12 25.75 23.20
CA ASP A 22 2.78 25.24 23.53
C ASP A 22 2.14 24.45 22.37
N SER A 23 2.77 24.41 21.19
CA SER A 23 2.25 23.62 20.07
C SER A 23 2.39 22.13 20.37
N GLU A 24 1.31 21.38 20.19
CA GLU A 24 1.33 19.93 20.32
C GLU A 24 2.43 19.32 19.42
N TYR A 25 3.18 18.39 19.98
CA TYR A 25 4.19 17.64 19.23
C TYR A 25 3.51 16.90 18.07
N TYR A 26 4.14 16.92 16.90
CA TYR A 26 3.70 16.16 15.72
C TYR A 26 3.69 14.64 15.99
N GLU A 27 4.60 14.19 16.85
CA GLU A 27 4.74 12.77 17.20
C GLU A 27 3.59 12.31 18.10
N GLY A 28 2.97 11.17 17.73
CA GLY A 28 1.86 10.58 18.50
C GLY A 28 0.51 11.29 18.32
N ARG A 29 0.43 12.33 17.48
CA ARG A 29 -0.84 12.95 17.12
C ARG A 29 -1.52 12.18 16.02
N ASN A 30 -2.81 11.90 16.21
CA ASN A 30 -3.66 11.36 15.15
C ASN A 30 -4.18 12.51 14.28
N PHE A 31 -3.80 12.54 13.01
CA PHE A 31 -4.24 13.56 12.05
C PHE A 31 -5.43 13.09 11.20
N MET A 32 -5.87 11.86 11.37
CA MET A 32 -6.80 11.23 10.44
C MET A 32 -8.14 11.97 10.36
N ASP A 33 -8.67 12.42 11.49
CA ASP A 33 -9.94 13.19 11.54
C ASP A 33 -9.85 14.57 10.87
N GLU A 34 -8.63 15.09 10.69
CA GLU A 34 -8.41 16.38 10.04
C GLU A 34 -8.25 16.27 8.52
N VAL A 35 -7.80 15.12 8.01
CA VAL A 35 -7.43 14.94 6.60
C VAL A 35 -8.35 14.00 5.84
N SER A 36 -9.06 13.11 6.54
CA SER A 36 -9.97 12.14 5.95
C SER A 36 -11.33 12.76 5.62
N VAL A 37 -12.03 12.18 4.64
CA VAL A 37 -13.44 12.50 4.43
C VAL A 37 -14.26 12.08 5.66
N SER A 38 -15.32 12.83 5.95
CA SER A 38 -16.24 12.51 7.06
C SER A 38 -17.40 11.60 6.65
N ALA A 39 -17.59 11.37 5.34
CA ALA A 39 -18.63 10.51 4.78
C ALA A 39 -18.17 9.96 3.42
N ALA A 40 -18.78 8.88 2.99
CA ALA A 40 -18.50 8.27 1.70
C ALA A 40 -18.66 9.26 0.54
N ARG A 41 -17.71 9.22 -0.41
CA ARG A 41 -17.77 9.98 -1.65
C ARG A 41 -17.54 9.04 -2.85
N GLN A 42 -18.19 9.33 -3.96
CA GLN A 42 -18.11 8.54 -5.17
C GLN A 42 -17.60 9.38 -6.34
N TYR A 43 -16.79 8.76 -7.21
CA TYR A 43 -16.26 9.33 -8.45
C TYR A 43 -16.31 8.28 -9.57
N GLY A 44 -16.68 8.69 -10.78
CA GLY A 44 -16.77 7.80 -11.95
C GLY A 44 -18.08 7.02 -11.99
N ASP A 45 -19.23 7.74 -12.13
CA ASP A 45 -20.58 7.18 -11.99
C ASP A 45 -20.96 6.13 -13.04
N ASP A 46 -20.38 6.16 -14.25
CA ASP A 46 -20.71 5.26 -15.36
C ASP A 46 -20.03 3.89 -15.29
N MET A 47 -19.32 3.57 -14.21
CA MET A 47 -18.50 2.37 -14.10
C MET A 47 -19.16 1.30 -13.22
N ASN A 48 -19.24 0.08 -13.75
CA ASN A 48 -19.92 -1.04 -13.07
C ASN A 48 -19.13 -1.61 -11.88
N ARG A 49 -17.79 -1.56 -11.92
CA ARG A 49 -16.91 -2.09 -10.89
C ARG A 49 -16.33 -0.96 -10.07
N CYS A 50 -16.15 -1.19 -8.77
CA CYS A 50 -15.55 -0.18 -7.91
C CYS A 50 -14.27 -0.65 -7.23
N ILE A 51 -13.43 0.31 -6.91
CA ILE A 51 -12.33 0.21 -5.96
C ILE A 51 -12.71 1.09 -4.76
N VAL A 52 -12.63 0.53 -3.55
CA VAL A 52 -12.75 1.31 -2.34
C VAL A 52 -11.40 1.91 -1.99
N LEU A 53 -11.39 3.20 -1.71
CA LEU A 53 -10.24 3.97 -1.26
C LEU A 53 -10.46 4.38 0.19
N VAL A 54 -9.71 3.79 1.12
CA VAL A 54 -9.69 4.20 2.52
C VAL A 54 -8.86 5.47 2.63
N ASP A 55 -9.52 6.56 3.02
CA ASP A 55 -8.94 7.91 2.99
C ASP A 55 -8.19 8.23 4.27
N THR A 56 -6.88 8.15 4.22
CA THR A 56 -5.97 8.58 5.29
C THR A 56 -5.27 9.91 4.98
N GLY A 57 -5.79 10.67 4.03
CA GLY A 57 -5.23 11.93 3.52
C GLY A 57 -4.91 11.86 2.03
N THR A 58 -5.86 11.38 1.27
CA THR A 58 -5.73 11.02 -0.15
C THR A 58 -5.39 12.19 -1.05
N LYS A 59 -4.39 12.01 -1.92
CA LYS A 59 -4.18 12.89 -3.07
C LYS A 59 -5.20 12.59 -4.17
N TYR A 60 -5.81 13.62 -4.74
CA TYR A 60 -6.78 13.49 -5.84
C TYR A 60 -6.23 12.74 -7.07
N SER A 61 -4.90 12.71 -7.24
CA SER A 61 -4.28 11.92 -8.32
C SER A 61 -4.48 10.42 -8.15
N ILE A 62 -4.62 9.90 -6.93
CA ILE A 62 -4.98 8.47 -6.69
C ILE A 62 -6.40 8.21 -7.21
N ILE A 63 -7.36 9.08 -6.88
CA ILE A 63 -8.75 8.97 -7.37
C ILE A 63 -8.79 8.99 -8.91
N ARG A 64 -8.02 9.92 -9.53
CA ARG A 64 -7.93 9.98 -10.99
C ARG A 64 -7.36 8.70 -11.60
N ASN A 65 -6.33 8.10 -10.99
CA ASN A 65 -5.79 6.82 -11.46
C ASN A 65 -6.81 5.70 -11.39
N ILE A 66 -7.62 5.61 -10.33
CA ILE A 66 -8.71 4.63 -10.21
C ILE A 66 -9.72 4.80 -11.34
N VAL A 67 -10.19 6.04 -11.55
CA VAL A 67 -11.19 6.35 -12.59
C VAL A 67 -10.62 6.10 -13.99
N ASN A 68 -9.39 6.52 -14.26
CA ASN A 68 -8.72 6.27 -15.55
C ASN A 68 -8.47 4.78 -15.81
N ALA A 69 -8.32 3.97 -14.77
CA ALA A 69 -8.21 2.50 -14.89
C ALA A 69 -9.56 1.81 -15.18
N GLY A 70 -10.68 2.56 -15.23
CA GLY A 70 -12.01 2.05 -15.55
C GLY A 70 -12.81 1.58 -14.33
N TYR A 71 -12.46 2.03 -13.13
CA TYR A 71 -13.17 1.70 -11.90
C TYR A 71 -13.83 2.93 -11.28
N ARG A 72 -15.01 2.75 -10.75
CA ARG A 72 -15.63 3.72 -9.86
C ARG A 72 -14.83 3.79 -8.56
N ALA A 73 -14.44 4.99 -8.11
CA ALA A 73 -13.75 5.18 -6.84
C ALA A 73 -14.77 5.50 -5.73
N ILE A 74 -14.83 4.66 -4.71
CA ILE A 74 -15.60 4.88 -3.49
C ILE A 74 -14.61 5.26 -2.41
N VAL A 75 -14.61 6.52 -2.01
CA VAL A 75 -13.72 7.06 -0.97
C VAL A 75 -14.45 6.98 0.36
N LEU A 76 -13.90 6.22 1.29
CA LEU A 76 -14.45 6.00 2.63
C LEU A 76 -13.56 6.63 3.71
N PRO A 77 -14.11 7.02 4.87
CA PRO A 77 -13.32 7.49 6.00
C PRO A 77 -12.23 6.50 6.43
N TRP A 78 -11.15 7.03 7.01
CA TRP A 78 -10.01 6.25 7.49
C TRP A 78 -10.37 5.15 8.49
N ASN A 79 -11.42 5.35 9.29
CA ASN A 79 -11.87 4.46 10.35
C ASN A 79 -12.98 3.49 9.89
N SER A 80 -13.28 3.44 8.59
CA SER A 80 -14.28 2.50 8.07
C SER A 80 -13.89 1.05 8.34
N SER A 81 -14.87 0.29 8.83
CA SER A 81 -14.72 -1.13 9.12
C SER A 81 -14.56 -1.96 7.84
N PHE A 82 -14.05 -3.17 8.01
CA PHE A 82 -13.99 -4.14 6.91
C PHE A 82 -15.38 -4.43 6.32
N GLU A 83 -16.38 -4.56 7.16
CA GLU A 83 -17.75 -4.84 6.78
C GLU A 83 -18.33 -3.70 5.93
N GLU A 84 -18.17 -2.45 6.35
CA GLU A 84 -18.59 -1.27 5.57
C GLU A 84 -17.89 -1.19 4.20
N ILE A 85 -16.62 -1.57 4.12
CA ILE A 85 -15.91 -1.65 2.84
C ILE A 85 -16.53 -2.73 1.95
N MET A 86 -16.82 -3.91 2.50
CA MET A 86 -17.33 -5.05 1.73
C MET A 86 -18.78 -4.87 1.27
N ASP A 87 -19.57 -4.02 1.91
CA ASP A 87 -20.94 -3.65 1.48
C ASP A 87 -20.96 -3.02 0.07
N TYR A 88 -19.85 -2.41 -0.36
CA TYR A 88 -19.69 -1.90 -1.73
C TYR A 88 -19.32 -2.95 -2.76
N HIS A 89 -19.07 -4.20 -2.37
CA HIS A 89 -18.61 -5.29 -3.24
C HIS A 89 -17.41 -4.89 -4.10
N PRO A 90 -16.31 -4.39 -3.49
CA PRO A 90 -15.19 -3.85 -4.24
C PRO A 90 -14.42 -4.92 -5.00
N ALA A 91 -13.93 -4.58 -6.18
CA ALA A 91 -12.98 -5.40 -6.92
C ALA A 91 -11.59 -5.39 -6.26
N GLY A 92 -11.26 -4.32 -5.54
CA GLY A 92 -10.04 -4.16 -4.77
C GLY A 92 -10.13 -2.98 -3.82
N VAL A 93 -9.17 -2.88 -2.90
CA VAL A 93 -9.09 -1.82 -1.90
C VAL A 93 -7.75 -1.09 -2.01
N ILE A 94 -7.78 0.24 -1.90
CA ILE A 94 -6.56 1.04 -1.75
C ILE A 94 -6.57 1.67 -0.36
N ILE A 95 -5.46 1.54 0.38
CA ILE A 95 -5.21 2.33 1.59
C ILE A 95 -4.29 3.46 1.18
N SER A 96 -4.77 4.69 1.32
CA SER A 96 -4.12 5.86 0.73
C SER A 96 -2.86 6.31 1.46
N ASN A 97 -2.22 7.32 0.91
CA ASN A 97 -1.20 8.10 1.60
C ASN A 97 -1.82 8.94 2.73
N GLY A 98 -0.98 9.41 3.65
CA GLY A 98 -1.42 10.30 4.73
C GLY A 98 -0.28 10.78 5.62
N PRO A 99 -0.56 11.74 6.51
CA PRO A 99 0.40 12.28 7.47
C PRO A 99 0.47 11.44 8.75
N GLY A 100 1.50 11.69 9.54
CA GLY A 100 1.59 11.25 10.94
C GLY A 100 2.32 9.94 11.17
N ASP A 101 2.13 9.43 12.37
CA ASP A 101 2.66 8.14 12.81
C ASP A 101 1.66 7.04 12.43
N PRO A 102 2.08 6.02 11.65
CA PRO A 102 1.18 4.94 11.23
C PRO A 102 0.57 4.18 12.40
N THR A 103 1.21 4.15 13.57
CA THR A 103 0.69 3.45 14.76
C THR A 103 -0.57 4.10 15.34
N CYS A 104 -0.84 5.38 15.00
CA CYS A 104 -2.06 6.08 15.39
C CYS A 104 -3.28 5.65 14.58
N CYS A 105 -3.10 4.96 13.44
CA CYS A 105 -4.19 4.54 12.53
C CYS A 105 -4.81 3.20 12.97
N VAL A 106 -5.16 3.06 14.25
CA VAL A 106 -5.54 1.77 14.87
C VAL A 106 -6.72 1.11 14.13
N GLU A 107 -7.74 1.87 13.77
CA GLU A 107 -8.93 1.32 13.09
C GLU A 107 -8.58 0.85 11.67
N THR A 108 -7.81 1.63 10.93
CA THR A 108 -7.34 1.24 9.59
C THR A 108 -6.44 0.00 9.64
N ILE A 109 -5.58 -0.13 10.67
CA ILE A 109 -4.74 -1.32 10.87
C ILE A 109 -5.61 -2.58 11.11
N LYS A 110 -6.66 -2.49 11.92
CA LYS A 110 -7.60 -3.60 12.14
C LYS A 110 -8.31 -4.01 10.85
N THR A 111 -8.78 -3.04 10.08
CA THR A 111 -9.41 -3.27 8.77
C THR A 111 -8.42 -3.89 7.78
N ALA A 112 -7.18 -3.39 7.72
CA ALA A 112 -6.13 -3.94 6.88
C ALA A 112 -5.79 -5.41 7.23
N SER A 113 -5.82 -5.78 8.50
CA SER A 113 -5.62 -7.18 8.92
C SER A 113 -6.69 -8.10 8.32
N LYS A 114 -7.97 -7.70 8.36
CA LYS A 114 -9.07 -8.47 7.74
C LYS A 114 -8.95 -8.52 6.20
N LEU A 115 -8.49 -7.45 5.55
CA LEU A 115 -8.21 -7.45 4.10
C LEU A 115 -7.11 -8.46 3.76
N ILE A 116 -6.06 -8.54 4.58
CA ILE A 116 -5.00 -9.55 4.43
C ILE A 116 -5.58 -10.95 4.61
N ASP A 117 -6.37 -11.20 5.66
CA ASP A 117 -6.92 -12.52 5.96
C ASP A 117 -7.83 -13.04 4.83
N THR A 118 -8.66 -12.18 4.27
CA THR A 118 -9.60 -12.51 3.19
C THR A 118 -8.96 -12.57 1.81
N SER A 119 -7.68 -12.20 1.67
CA SER A 119 -6.98 -12.11 0.37
C SER A 119 -7.66 -11.14 -0.60
N MET A 120 -8.26 -10.06 -0.09
CA MET A 120 -8.81 -8.99 -0.91
C MET A 120 -7.67 -8.29 -1.66
N PRO A 121 -7.75 -8.11 -3.00
CA PRO A 121 -6.76 -7.34 -3.74
C PRO A 121 -6.57 -5.97 -3.10
N THR A 122 -5.35 -5.69 -2.63
CA THR A 122 -5.10 -4.48 -1.84
C THR A 122 -3.80 -3.79 -2.29
N LEU A 123 -3.87 -2.47 -2.45
CA LEU A 123 -2.72 -1.60 -2.68
C LEU A 123 -2.56 -0.63 -1.51
N GLY A 124 -1.37 -0.58 -0.91
CA GLY A 124 -1.00 0.44 0.09
C GLY A 124 -0.09 1.51 -0.53
N ILE A 125 -0.37 2.78 -0.29
CA ILE A 125 0.46 3.90 -0.77
C ILE A 125 0.98 4.72 0.40
N CYS A 126 2.29 4.86 0.54
CA CYS A 126 3.01 5.64 1.54
C CYS A 126 2.58 5.25 2.98
N LEU A 127 1.66 5.97 3.62
CA LEU A 127 1.09 5.59 4.92
C LEU A 127 0.40 4.22 4.83
N GLY A 128 -0.32 3.93 3.75
CA GLY A 128 -0.97 2.64 3.51
C GLY A 128 0.00 1.46 3.45
N ASN A 129 1.22 1.66 2.95
CA ASN A 129 2.29 0.65 2.99
C ASN A 129 2.70 0.31 4.43
N GLN A 130 2.84 1.33 5.28
CA GLN A 130 3.18 1.18 6.69
C GLN A 130 2.05 0.51 7.48
N ILE A 131 0.80 0.89 7.19
CA ILE A 131 -0.40 0.29 7.80
C ILE A 131 -0.50 -1.20 7.46
N LEU A 132 -0.29 -1.59 6.20
CA LEU A 132 -0.30 -3.01 5.80
C LEU A 132 0.81 -3.81 6.49
N ALA A 133 2.00 -3.23 6.64
CA ALA A 133 3.09 -3.87 7.38
C ALA A 133 2.72 -4.08 8.85
N LEU A 134 2.17 -3.05 9.52
CA LEU A 134 1.71 -3.14 10.91
C LEU A 134 0.58 -4.16 11.08
N ALA A 135 -0.38 -4.19 10.15
CA ALA A 135 -1.49 -5.13 10.14
C ALA A 135 -1.04 -6.59 10.02
N ALA A 136 0.08 -6.83 9.34
CA ALA A 136 0.71 -8.14 9.24
C ALA A 136 1.61 -8.50 10.43
N GLY A 137 1.77 -7.61 11.41
CA GLY A 137 2.60 -7.81 12.61
C GLY A 137 4.04 -7.31 12.48
N ALA A 138 4.41 -6.66 11.38
CA ALA A 138 5.70 -5.99 11.25
C ALA A 138 5.77 -4.72 12.12
N LYS A 139 6.93 -4.07 12.15
CA LYS A 139 7.20 -2.86 12.94
C LYS A 139 7.63 -1.72 12.03
N THR A 140 7.21 -0.52 12.38
CA THR A 140 7.70 0.72 11.77
C THR A 140 8.65 1.44 12.72
N PHE A 141 9.47 2.32 12.17
CA PHE A 141 10.38 3.18 12.95
C PHE A 141 10.44 4.57 12.34
N LYS A 142 10.75 5.55 13.17
CA LYS A 142 10.93 6.92 12.71
C LYS A 142 12.32 7.09 12.11
N LEU A 143 12.38 7.59 10.88
CA LEU A 143 13.62 7.96 10.20
C LEU A 143 14.19 9.23 10.82
N LYS A 144 15.51 9.31 10.94
CA LYS A 144 16.19 10.50 11.50
C LYS A 144 15.87 11.77 10.72
N PHE A 145 15.84 11.70 9.38
CA PHE A 145 15.59 12.85 8.50
C PHE A 145 14.35 12.70 7.62
N GLY A 146 13.88 11.46 7.43
CA GLY A 146 12.83 11.11 6.47
C GLY A 146 13.26 11.29 5.02
N HIS A 147 12.44 10.84 4.09
CA HIS A 147 12.64 11.03 2.65
C HIS A 147 11.64 12.07 2.13
N ARG A 148 12.14 13.18 1.64
CA ARG A 148 11.36 14.31 1.13
C ARG A 148 12.01 14.86 -0.13
N ALA A 149 11.76 14.14 -1.26
CA ALA A 149 12.36 14.49 -2.55
C ALA A 149 11.58 13.85 -3.71
N GLN A 150 11.81 14.38 -4.92
CA GLN A 150 11.24 13.87 -6.16
C GLN A 150 12.25 13.05 -6.99
N ASN A 151 13.40 12.73 -6.44
CA ASN A 151 14.51 12.07 -7.11
C ASN A 151 15.15 10.96 -6.27
N LYS A 152 14.33 10.24 -5.51
CA LYS A 152 14.83 9.11 -4.71
C LYS A 152 14.87 7.83 -5.54
N PRO A 153 16.06 7.22 -5.71
CA PRO A 153 16.20 6.00 -6.47
C PRO A 153 15.76 4.78 -5.64
N CYS A 154 14.84 4.00 -6.18
CA CYS A 154 14.39 2.74 -5.58
C CYS A 154 14.62 1.58 -6.53
N LYS A 155 15.20 0.50 -6.02
CA LYS A 155 15.41 -0.73 -6.75
C LYS A 155 14.27 -1.69 -6.53
N ASP A 156 13.65 -2.15 -7.62
CA ASP A 156 12.72 -3.28 -7.62
C ASP A 156 13.54 -4.57 -7.48
N LEU A 157 13.33 -5.28 -6.38
CA LEU A 157 14.07 -6.52 -6.07
C LEU A 157 13.57 -7.72 -6.88
N SER A 158 12.41 -7.62 -7.54
CA SER A 158 11.86 -8.70 -8.36
C SER A 158 12.52 -8.80 -9.74
N ASN A 159 12.96 -7.67 -10.30
CA ASN A 159 13.55 -7.58 -11.64
C ASN A 159 14.90 -6.88 -11.69
N GLY A 160 15.34 -6.26 -10.59
CA GLY A 160 16.61 -5.57 -10.46
C GLY A 160 16.65 -4.16 -11.08
N GLN A 161 15.55 -3.67 -11.63
CA GLN A 161 15.47 -2.32 -12.22
C GLN A 161 15.43 -1.24 -11.15
N THR A 162 15.92 -0.05 -11.50
CA THR A 162 15.89 1.13 -10.64
C THR A 162 14.96 2.18 -11.23
N TYR A 163 14.13 2.72 -10.37
CA TYR A 163 13.16 3.77 -10.70
C TYR A 163 13.42 5.02 -9.88
N ILE A 164 13.17 6.18 -10.47
CA ILE A 164 13.19 7.44 -9.73
C ILE A 164 11.82 7.67 -9.13
N THR A 165 11.78 7.92 -7.82
CA THR A 165 10.54 8.00 -7.06
C THR A 165 10.36 9.36 -6.40
N THR A 166 9.09 9.74 -6.21
CA THR A 166 8.68 10.87 -5.35
C THR A 166 8.36 10.35 -3.96
N GLN A 167 9.01 10.92 -2.94
CA GLN A 167 8.84 10.49 -1.56
C GLN A 167 8.57 11.68 -0.63
N ASN A 168 7.70 11.46 0.35
CA ASN A 168 7.46 12.41 1.44
C ASN A 168 6.98 11.64 2.68
N HIS A 169 7.91 11.02 3.40
CA HIS A 169 7.60 10.25 4.61
C HIS A 169 8.67 10.38 5.67
N GLY A 170 8.28 10.23 6.94
CA GLY A 170 9.16 10.27 8.11
C GLY A 170 9.30 8.93 8.82
N TYR A 171 8.55 7.91 8.41
CA TYR A 171 8.58 6.58 8.97
C TYR A 171 8.93 5.56 7.89
N GLY A 172 9.60 4.47 8.29
CA GLY A 172 9.96 3.33 7.45
C GLY A 172 9.55 2.02 8.11
N ILE A 173 9.55 0.93 7.34
CA ILE A 173 9.29 -0.42 7.83
C ILE A 173 10.62 -1.05 8.24
N ASN A 174 10.66 -1.67 9.43
CA ASN A 174 11.82 -2.44 9.85
C ASN A 174 11.89 -3.75 9.04
N PRO A 175 12.91 -3.95 8.18
CA PRO A 175 13.00 -5.10 7.28
C PRO A 175 13.04 -6.44 8.03
N GLU A 176 13.71 -6.49 9.20
CA GLU A 176 13.81 -7.72 9.99
C GLU A 176 12.45 -8.16 10.55
N SER A 177 11.52 -7.20 10.77
CA SER A 177 10.19 -7.49 11.28
C SER A 177 9.23 -8.04 10.23
N LEU A 178 9.59 -8.04 8.95
CA LEU A 178 8.79 -8.67 7.88
C LEU A 178 8.86 -10.20 7.92
N LYS A 179 9.87 -10.77 8.59
CA LYS A 179 10.01 -12.22 8.69
C LYS A 179 8.80 -12.85 9.36
N GLY A 180 8.19 -13.83 8.69
CA GLY A 180 7.01 -14.56 9.19
C GLY A 180 5.67 -13.85 9.00
N THR A 181 5.62 -12.66 8.42
CA THR A 181 4.38 -11.92 8.13
C THR A 181 3.70 -12.35 6.83
N GLY A 182 4.39 -13.10 5.99
CA GLY A 182 3.96 -13.41 4.61
C GLY A 182 4.29 -12.31 3.60
N PHE A 183 4.85 -11.19 4.04
CA PHE A 183 5.34 -10.14 3.17
C PHE A 183 6.86 -10.22 2.98
N ARG A 184 7.30 -9.84 1.79
CA ARG A 184 8.70 -9.61 1.46
C ARG A 184 8.92 -8.19 0.97
N THR A 185 10.16 -7.72 1.05
CA THR A 185 10.55 -6.43 0.45
C THR A 185 10.44 -6.53 -1.06
N TRP A 186 9.66 -5.64 -1.66
CA TRP A 186 9.54 -5.48 -3.11
C TRP A 186 10.49 -4.39 -3.62
N PHE A 187 10.46 -3.21 -2.99
CA PHE A 187 11.37 -2.11 -3.31
C PHE A 187 12.31 -1.76 -2.16
N SER A 188 13.56 -1.44 -2.49
CA SER A 188 14.56 -0.94 -1.55
C SER A 188 15.14 0.37 -2.05
N ASN A 189 15.32 1.33 -1.16
CA ASN A 189 16.03 2.57 -1.45
C ASN A 189 17.52 2.27 -1.73
N ILE A 190 18.09 2.90 -2.76
CA ILE A 190 19.50 2.68 -3.12
C ILE A 190 20.45 3.45 -2.20
N ASP A 191 20.00 4.61 -1.67
CA ASP A 191 20.85 5.48 -0.86
C ASP A 191 21.11 4.90 0.55
N ASP A 192 20.08 4.27 1.17
CA ASP A 192 20.15 3.87 2.58
C ASP A 192 19.54 2.48 2.88
N THR A 193 19.15 1.74 1.85
CA THR A 193 18.59 0.38 1.93
C THR A 193 17.26 0.24 2.69
N THR A 194 16.57 1.34 2.98
CA THR A 194 15.24 1.30 3.60
C THR A 194 14.24 0.58 2.71
N VAL A 195 13.21 -0.03 3.35
CA VAL A 195 12.10 -0.70 2.64
C VAL A 195 11.20 0.35 1.99
N GLU A 196 11.11 0.32 0.68
CA GLU A 196 10.34 1.26 -0.13
C GLU A 196 9.12 0.63 -0.81
N GLY A 197 8.87 -0.63 -0.52
CA GLY A 197 7.68 -1.35 -0.92
C GLY A 197 7.70 -2.78 -0.41
N ILE A 198 6.53 -3.33 -0.19
CA ILE A 198 6.32 -4.72 0.22
C ILE A 198 5.30 -5.38 -0.69
N GLU A 199 5.45 -6.69 -0.90
CA GLU A 199 4.44 -7.50 -1.58
C GLU A 199 4.22 -8.79 -0.78
N HIS A 200 2.97 -9.27 -0.76
CA HIS A 200 2.65 -10.52 -0.10
C HIS A 200 3.02 -11.70 -1.01
N GLU A 201 3.70 -12.71 -0.48
CA GLU A 201 4.23 -13.84 -1.24
C GLU A 201 3.16 -14.68 -1.94
N LYS A 202 1.93 -14.70 -1.41
CA LYS A 202 0.84 -15.60 -1.87
C LYS A 202 -0.48 -14.90 -2.15
N LYS A 203 -0.71 -13.71 -1.58
CA LYS A 203 -1.99 -12.99 -1.66
C LYS A 203 -1.86 -11.80 -2.63
N PRO A 204 -2.96 -11.33 -3.22
CA PRO A 204 -2.93 -10.22 -4.18
C PRO A 204 -2.77 -8.86 -3.48
N ILE A 205 -1.71 -8.68 -2.70
CA ILE A 205 -1.47 -7.50 -1.88
C ILE A 205 -0.08 -6.95 -2.15
N VAL A 206 -0.03 -5.69 -2.54
CA VAL A 206 1.21 -4.94 -2.79
C VAL A 206 1.14 -3.58 -2.12
N ALA A 207 2.28 -3.02 -1.76
CA ALA A 207 2.34 -1.67 -1.24
C ALA A 207 3.68 -1.00 -1.55
N VAL A 208 3.63 0.32 -1.70
CA VAL A 208 4.81 1.14 -1.99
C VAL A 208 4.89 2.32 -1.03
N GLN A 209 6.12 2.66 -0.62
CA GLN A 209 6.38 3.76 0.30
C GLN A 209 6.42 5.11 -0.42
N PHE A 210 6.80 5.10 -1.70
CA PHE A 210 6.80 6.27 -2.57
C PHE A 210 5.40 6.56 -3.12
N HIS A 211 5.28 7.65 -3.89
CA HIS A 211 4.03 8.14 -4.47
C HIS A 211 3.93 7.79 -5.96
N PRO A 212 3.34 6.65 -6.36
CA PRO A 212 3.23 6.25 -7.77
C PRO A 212 2.23 7.11 -8.54
N GLU A 213 1.33 7.80 -7.83
CA GLU A 213 0.37 8.74 -8.39
C GLU A 213 1.02 10.05 -8.86
N ALA A 214 2.28 10.28 -8.53
CA ALA A 214 3.07 11.47 -8.87
C ALA A 214 2.34 12.81 -8.58
N SER A 215 2.26 13.70 -9.57
CA SER A 215 1.65 15.03 -9.49
C SER A 215 2.28 15.94 -8.43
N PRO A 216 3.46 16.52 -8.73
CA PRO A 216 4.21 16.39 -9.98
C PRO A 216 4.96 15.07 -10.10
N GLY A 217 5.54 14.79 -11.31
CA GLY A 217 6.37 13.61 -11.57
C GLY A 217 7.54 13.42 -10.60
N PRO A 218 8.37 12.39 -10.84
CA PRO A 218 8.41 11.54 -12.05
C PRO A 218 7.24 10.53 -12.12
N TYR A 219 6.98 10.04 -13.35
CA TYR A 219 5.91 9.07 -13.63
C TYR A 219 6.43 7.64 -13.78
N ASP A 220 7.69 7.41 -13.49
CA ASP A 220 8.39 6.13 -13.66
C ASP A 220 7.71 4.97 -12.93
N CYS A 221 7.01 5.26 -11.84
CA CYS A 221 6.35 4.27 -10.99
C CYS A 221 4.84 4.15 -11.23
N ALA A 222 4.26 4.76 -12.28
CA ALA A 222 2.84 4.68 -12.58
C ALA A 222 2.36 3.23 -12.79
N PHE A 223 3.24 2.34 -13.25
CA PHE A 223 2.98 0.92 -13.44
C PHE A 223 2.49 0.18 -12.17
N VAL A 224 2.67 0.77 -10.98
CA VAL A 224 2.14 0.20 -9.72
C VAL A 224 0.62 0.08 -9.77
N PHE A 225 -0.08 1.02 -10.42
CA PHE A 225 -1.54 0.95 -10.62
C PHE A 225 -1.90 -0.15 -11.62
N ASP A 226 -1.13 -0.34 -12.67
CA ASP A 226 -1.33 -1.44 -13.64
C ASP A 226 -1.10 -2.79 -12.94
N ARG A 227 -0.04 -2.90 -12.12
CA ARG A 227 0.22 -4.09 -11.30
C ARG A 227 -0.95 -4.39 -10.37
N PHE A 228 -1.55 -3.38 -9.74
CA PHE A 228 -2.72 -3.56 -8.88
C PHE A 228 -3.93 -4.04 -9.67
N LYS A 229 -4.18 -3.46 -10.85
CA LYS A 229 -5.23 -3.92 -11.75
C LYS A 229 -5.04 -5.38 -12.14
N ASP A 230 -3.83 -5.80 -12.50
CA ASP A 230 -3.52 -7.20 -12.80
C ASP A 230 -3.83 -8.14 -11.62
N LEU A 231 -3.56 -7.71 -10.38
CA LEU A 231 -3.89 -8.48 -9.18
C LEU A 231 -5.41 -8.66 -9.02
N ILE A 232 -6.19 -7.62 -9.28
CA ILE A 232 -7.66 -7.68 -9.28
C ILE A 232 -8.15 -8.69 -10.34
N GLU A 233 -7.70 -8.55 -11.59
CA GLU A 233 -8.13 -9.40 -12.70
C GLU A 233 -7.72 -10.86 -12.52
N ASN A 234 -6.57 -11.13 -11.92
CA ASN A 234 -6.10 -12.48 -11.67
C ASN A 234 -6.82 -13.16 -10.50
N SER A 235 -7.26 -12.41 -9.49
CA SER A 235 -8.01 -12.95 -8.36
C SER A 235 -9.43 -13.38 -8.73
N GLU A 236 -9.99 -12.86 -9.82
CA GLU A 236 -11.32 -13.21 -10.34
C GLU A 236 -11.31 -14.42 -11.29
N LYS A 237 -10.14 -14.80 -11.80
CA LYS A 237 -10.05 -15.98 -12.69
C LYS A 237 -10.36 -17.23 -11.90
N PRO A 238 -11.28 -18.10 -12.37
CA PRO A 238 -11.54 -19.37 -11.69
C PRO A 238 -10.24 -20.17 -11.63
N VAL A 239 -9.93 -20.68 -10.43
CA VAL A 239 -8.82 -21.61 -10.24
C VAL A 239 -9.03 -22.76 -11.21
N LYS A 240 -8.19 -22.88 -12.24
CA LYS A 240 -8.17 -24.08 -13.10
C LYS A 240 -7.90 -25.26 -12.17
N LYS A 241 -8.94 -26.07 -11.89
CA LYS A 241 -8.75 -27.37 -11.22
C LYS A 241 -7.70 -28.10 -12.03
N GLY A 242 -6.56 -28.35 -11.41
CA GLY A 242 -5.45 -29.09 -12.03
C GLY A 242 -6.00 -30.38 -12.64
N SER A 243 -5.65 -30.65 -13.89
CA SER A 243 -5.84 -31.94 -14.51
C SER A 243 -5.24 -32.99 -13.58
N LEU A 244 -6.09 -33.79 -12.97
CA LEU A 244 -5.69 -35.03 -12.33
C LEU A 244 -4.86 -35.79 -13.38
N LEU A 245 -3.59 -35.96 -13.11
CA LEU A 245 -2.74 -36.90 -13.82
C LEU A 245 -3.48 -38.25 -13.79
N GLN A 246 -4.01 -38.65 -14.94
CA GLN A 246 -4.42 -40.02 -15.14
C GLN A 246 -3.16 -40.85 -15.05
N THR A 247 -2.98 -41.54 -13.92
CA THR A 247 -2.06 -42.66 -13.82
C THR A 247 -2.59 -43.71 -14.76
N SER A 248 -1.94 -43.88 -15.92
CA SER A 248 -2.15 -45.03 -16.79
C SER A 248 -1.63 -46.26 -16.06
N ASP A 249 -2.58 -47.11 -15.73
CA ASP A 249 -2.38 -48.44 -15.17
C ASP A 249 -1.93 -49.37 -16.33
N ASP A 250 -0.61 -49.47 -16.53
CA ASP A 250 -0.01 -50.46 -17.45
C ASP A 250 0.34 -51.74 -16.68
N SER A 251 -0.72 -52.47 -16.27
CA SER A 251 -0.57 -53.86 -15.87
C SER A 251 -1.21 -54.78 -16.93
N LYS A 252 -0.46 -55.06 -17.98
CA LYS A 252 -0.67 -56.28 -18.81
C LYS A 252 0.67 -56.96 -19.09
N LEU A 253 1.03 -57.83 -18.17
CA LEU A 253 1.94 -58.92 -18.37
C LEU A 253 1.35 -59.90 -19.41
N HIS A 254 2.04 -60.06 -20.51
CA HIS A 254 1.84 -61.24 -21.37
C HIS A 254 2.97 -62.20 -21.16
N GLY A 255 2.63 -63.37 -20.63
CA GLY A 255 3.45 -64.54 -20.68
C GLY A 255 3.60 -64.98 -22.12
N GLY A 256 4.82 -65.30 -22.51
CA GLY A 256 5.19 -65.91 -23.77
C GLY A 256 6.06 -67.13 -23.49
N GLU A 257 5.62 -68.23 -23.99
CA GLU A 257 6.12 -69.60 -23.84
C GLU A 257 7.57 -69.76 -24.28
N ILE A 258 8.21 -70.65 -23.54
CA ILE A 258 9.47 -71.28 -23.90
C ILE A 258 9.17 -72.38 -24.94
N ALA A 259 9.81 -72.38 -26.12
CA ALA A 259 9.95 -73.51 -26.99
C ALA A 259 11.43 -73.80 -27.25
N GLN A 260 11.80 -75.03 -26.92
CA GLN A 260 13.06 -75.66 -27.21
C GLN A 260 13.24 -75.90 -28.74
N THR A 261 14.36 -75.62 -29.26
CA THR A 261 15.29 -76.55 -29.96
C THR A 261 16.62 -75.85 -30.22
#